data_2e95a8974554d80d3d8bc881a1e019a1
#
_entry.id   2e95a8974554d80d3d8bc881a1e019a1
#
_cell.length_a   1.000
_cell.length_b   1.000
_cell.length_c   1.000
_cell.angle_alpha   90.00
_cell.angle_beta   90.00
_cell.angle_gamma   90.00
#
_symmetry.space_group_name_H-M   'P 1'
#
loop_
_entity.id
_entity.type
_entity.pdbx_description
1 polymer ?
#
loop_
_entity_poly.entity_id
_entity_poly.type
_entity_poly.pdbx_seq_one_letter_code
_entity_poly.pdbx_strand_id
1 'polypeptide(L)'
;MSKKFCNPFLLAALLLASMAGHAQPKPSFRVEGEVLKPRTLTQDDLLKWKTAEVKGKDRDGKEHVFKGVRLVDVLDSAGVTLGTKLRGENLAKYVLVKAADGYEVIFSLPEIDPEFTSQTVLLAYEVDGHPLAKGEGPFRMVVPSDKKQARWIRELTTIKVVFSKD
;
A
#
# COMPACT_ATOMS: atom_id res chain seq x y z
N MET A 1 -38.11 60.61 6.59
CA MET A 1 -38.00 59.28 7.25
C MET A 1 -37.99 58.21 6.15
N SER A 2 -36.83 57.73 5.79
CA SER A 2 -36.67 56.72 4.71
C SER A 2 -36.48 55.35 5.36
N LYS A 3 -37.47 54.48 5.18
CA LYS A 3 -37.40 53.06 5.66
C LYS A 3 -36.60 52.24 4.63
N LYS A 4 -35.38 51.79 5.03
CA LYS A 4 -34.60 50.83 4.28
C LYS A 4 -35.25 49.45 4.42
N PHE A 5 -35.89 48.94 3.37
CA PHE A 5 -36.33 47.54 3.30
C PHE A 5 -35.11 46.64 3.15
N CYS A 6 -34.80 45.89 4.18
CA CYS A 6 -33.80 44.84 4.15
C CYS A 6 -34.46 43.61 3.48
N ASN A 7 -33.97 43.20 2.32
CA ASN A 7 -34.54 42.11 1.54
C ASN A 7 -34.07 40.78 2.11
N PRO A 8 -34.92 39.94 2.76
CA PRO A 8 -34.51 38.69 3.41
C PRO A 8 -34.10 37.59 2.42
N PHE A 9 -34.41 37.78 1.12
CA PHE A 9 -34.05 36.81 0.07
C PHE A 9 -32.54 36.80 -0.27
N LEU A 10 -31.77 37.84 0.05
CA LEU A 10 -30.34 37.89 -0.24
C LEU A 10 -29.51 37.13 0.81
N LEU A 11 -30.01 36.90 2.02
CA LEU A 11 -29.30 36.18 3.09
C LEU A 11 -29.40 34.66 2.96
N ALA A 12 -30.45 34.15 2.29
CA ALA A 12 -30.65 32.70 2.11
C ALA A 12 -29.76 32.12 0.99
N ALA A 13 -29.35 32.92 0.02
CA ALA A 13 -28.48 32.47 -1.07
C ALA A 13 -27.00 32.28 -0.66
N LEU A 14 -26.55 32.91 0.41
CA LEU A 14 -25.15 32.83 0.88
C LEU A 14 -24.87 31.58 1.74
N LEU A 15 -25.90 30.91 2.26
CA LEU A 15 -25.77 29.74 3.13
C LEU A 15 -25.71 28.39 2.38
N LEU A 16 -26.03 28.37 1.09
CA LEU A 16 -26.00 27.15 0.28
C LEU A 16 -24.67 26.87 -0.44
N ALA A 17 -23.72 27.80 -0.36
CA ALA A 17 -22.43 27.68 -1.07
C ALA A 17 -21.32 26.95 -0.25
N SER A 18 -21.59 26.51 0.98
CA SER A 18 -20.54 26.02 1.90
C SER A 18 -20.42 24.49 2.02
N MET A 19 -21.13 23.70 1.18
CA MET A 19 -21.06 22.24 1.23
C MET A 19 -20.34 21.62 0.02
N ALA A 20 -19.30 22.28 -0.48
CA ALA A 20 -18.31 21.58 -1.29
C ALA A 20 -17.43 20.77 -0.34
N GLY A 21 -17.93 19.61 0.07
CA GLY A 21 -17.15 18.64 0.82
C GLY A 21 -15.90 18.31 0.02
N HIS A 22 -14.74 18.74 0.50
CA HIS A 22 -13.47 18.30 -0.05
C HIS A 22 -13.38 16.80 0.23
N ALA A 23 -13.67 15.97 -0.78
CA ALA A 23 -13.40 14.54 -0.70
C ALA A 23 -11.89 14.39 -0.49
N GLN A 24 -11.46 13.98 0.69
CA GLN A 24 -10.06 13.68 0.95
C GLN A 24 -9.62 12.60 -0.05
N PRO A 25 -8.47 12.79 -0.71
CA PRO A 25 -7.97 11.80 -1.65
C PRO A 25 -7.83 10.45 -0.92
N LYS A 26 -8.36 9.38 -1.53
CA LYS A 26 -8.25 8.04 -0.96
C LYS A 26 -6.78 7.66 -0.82
N PRO A 27 -6.38 7.09 0.32
CA PRO A 27 -5.02 6.60 0.50
C PRO A 27 -4.62 5.64 -0.62
N SER A 28 -3.45 5.85 -1.20
CA SER A 28 -2.93 5.07 -2.32
C SER A 28 -1.42 4.88 -2.20
N PHE A 29 -0.90 3.88 -2.91
CA PHE A 29 0.53 3.67 -3.09
C PHE A 29 0.86 3.45 -4.57
N ARG A 30 2.13 3.66 -4.93
CA ARG A 30 2.61 3.50 -6.31
C ARG A 30 3.41 2.23 -6.47
N VAL A 31 3.25 1.60 -7.64
CA VAL A 31 4.10 0.52 -8.14
C VAL A 31 4.78 1.03 -9.40
N GLU A 32 6.11 1.12 -9.41
CA GLU A 32 6.89 1.78 -10.45
C GLU A 32 8.26 1.12 -10.68
N GLY A 33 9.04 1.66 -11.61
CA GLY A 33 10.39 1.19 -11.94
C GLY A 33 10.39 0.20 -13.10
N GLU A 34 11.11 -0.92 -12.98
CA GLU A 34 11.21 -2.00 -13.97
C GLU A 34 9.91 -2.83 -14.06
N VAL A 35 8.84 -2.18 -14.49
CA VAL A 35 7.48 -2.73 -14.62
C VAL A 35 6.92 -2.43 -16.00
N LEU A 36 6.05 -3.28 -16.52
CA LEU A 36 5.39 -3.03 -17.81
C LEU A 36 4.33 -1.93 -17.72
N LYS A 37 3.65 -1.84 -16.59
CA LYS A 37 2.54 -0.90 -16.35
C LYS A 37 2.66 -0.29 -14.95
N PRO A 38 3.26 0.89 -14.79
CA PRO A 38 3.20 1.61 -13.52
C PRO A 38 1.76 1.78 -13.03
N ARG A 39 1.53 1.63 -11.74
CA ARG A 39 0.19 1.65 -11.14
C ARG A 39 0.16 2.55 -9.92
N THR A 40 -0.97 3.21 -9.72
CA THR A 40 -1.36 3.78 -8.43
C THR A 40 -2.55 2.97 -7.94
N LEU A 41 -2.42 2.35 -6.78
CA LEU A 41 -3.40 1.42 -6.23
C LEU A 41 -3.93 1.96 -4.91
N THR A 42 -5.24 1.85 -4.75
CA THR A 42 -5.98 2.16 -3.52
C THR A 42 -6.36 0.89 -2.79
N GLN A 43 -6.83 1.00 -1.55
CA GLN A 43 -7.39 -0.15 -0.83
C GLN A 43 -8.59 -0.76 -1.57
N ASP A 44 -9.44 0.06 -2.19
CA ASP A 44 -10.58 -0.42 -2.99
C ASP A 44 -10.15 -1.29 -4.18
N ASP A 45 -8.95 -1.04 -4.73
CA ASP A 45 -8.40 -1.89 -5.79
C ASP A 45 -7.94 -3.23 -5.23
N LEU A 46 -7.27 -3.23 -4.08
CA LEU A 46 -6.80 -4.45 -3.43
C LEU A 46 -7.96 -5.35 -2.98
N LEU A 47 -9.08 -4.78 -2.54
CA LEU A 47 -10.28 -5.52 -2.13
C LEU A 47 -10.93 -6.32 -3.28
N LYS A 48 -10.63 -6.00 -4.54
CA LYS A 48 -11.09 -6.74 -5.72
C LYS A 48 -10.24 -7.98 -6.00
N TRP A 49 -9.10 -8.12 -5.34
CA TRP A 49 -8.15 -9.22 -5.58
C TRP A 49 -8.33 -10.33 -4.55
N LYS A 50 -7.68 -11.47 -4.82
CA LYS A 50 -7.65 -12.57 -3.85
C LYS A 50 -6.92 -12.12 -2.59
N THR A 51 -7.63 -12.11 -1.47
CA THR A 51 -7.06 -11.79 -0.17
C THR A 51 -6.27 -12.97 0.39
N ALA A 52 -5.28 -12.66 1.22
CA ALA A 52 -4.52 -13.61 2.00
C ALA A 52 -4.47 -13.16 3.46
N GLU A 53 -4.33 -14.11 4.36
CA GLU A 53 -4.12 -13.87 5.79
C GLU A 53 -2.82 -14.54 6.22
N VAL A 54 -2.07 -13.86 7.08
CA VAL A 54 -0.87 -14.40 7.71
C VAL A 54 -0.88 -14.10 9.20
N LYS A 55 -0.34 -15.02 9.98
CA LYS A 55 -0.06 -14.80 11.40
C LYS A 55 1.37 -14.34 11.58
N GLY A 56 1.57 -13.38 12.46
CA GLY A 56 2.89 -12.88 12.74
C GLY A 56 3.00 -12.23 14.11
N LYS A 57 4.16 -12.39 14.75
CA LYS A 57 4.44 -11.76 16.04
C LYS A 57 4.89 -10.33 15.82
N ASP A 58 4.09 -9.36 16.30
CA ASP A 58 4.41 -7.95 16.13
C ASP A 58 5.33 -7.43 17.25
N ARG A 59 5.65 -6.13 17.20
CA ARG A 59 6.57 -5.44 18.13
C ARG A 59 6.09 -5.44 19.59
N ASP A 60 4.79 -5.58 19.81
CA ASP A 60 4.20 -5.74 21.14
C ASP A 60 4.44 -7.14 21.73
N GLY A 61 5.06 -8.04 20.97
CA GLY A 61 5.36 -9.41 21.36
C GLY A 61 4.20 -10.38 21.22
N LYS A 62 3.03 -9.95 20.71
CA LYS A 62 1.84 -10.79 20.52
C LYS A 62 1.73 -11.26 19.06
N GLU A 63 1.09 -12.40 18.88
CA GLU A 63 0.68 -12.88 17.57
C GLU A 63 -0.59 -12.17 17.13
N HIS A 64 -0.59 -11.65 15.91
CA HIS A 64 -1.71 -11.00 15.24
C HIS A 64 -2.01 -11.67 13.91
N VAL A 65 -3.24 -11.54 13.45
CA VAL A 65 -3.68 -11.96 12.11
C VAL A 65 -3.73 -10.74 11.22
N PHE A 66 -2.87 -10.72 10.20
CA PHE A 66 -2.84 -9.66 9.19
C PHE A 66 -3.54 -10.12 7.94
N LYS A 67 -4.39 -9.25 7.37
CA LYS A 67 -5.11 -9.49 6.12
C LYS A 67 -4.73 -8.47 5.07
N GLY A 68 -4.58 -8.94 3.84
CA GLY A 68 -4.13 -8.12 2.74
C GLY A 68 -4.07 -8.89 1.43
N VAL A 69 -3.13 -8.50 0.57
CA VAL A 69 -2.80 -9.19 -0.69
C VAL A 69 -1.33 -9.57 -0.68
N ARG A 70 -0.97 -10.66 -1.36
CA ARG A 70 0.44 -11.05 -1.47
C ARG A 70 1.19 -10.02 -2.32
N LEU A 71 2.42 -9.70 -1.93
CA LEU A 71 3.25 -8.75 -2.69
C LEU A 71 3.49 -9.24 -4.13
N VAL A 72 3.64 -10.55 -4.33
CA VAL A 72 3.80 -11.14 -5.68
C VAL A 72 2.61 -10.81 -6.59
N ASP A 73 1.37 -10.83 -6.09
CA ASP A 73 0.18 -10.50 -6.88
C ASP A 73 0.14 -9.01 -7.25
N VAL A 74 0.63 -8.14 -6.35
CA VAL A 74 0.79 -6.70 -6.63
C VAL A 74 1.80 -6.48 -7.77
N LEU A 75 2.95 -7.14 -7.69
CA LEU A 75 4.02 -7.05 -8.70
C LEU A 75 3.57 -7.63 -10.05
N ASP A 76 2.89 -8.77 -10.06
CA ASP A 76 2.34 -9.39 -11.27
C ASP A 76 1.35 -8.46 -11.98
N SER A 77 0.49 -7.77 -11.22
CA SER A 77 -0.46 -6.79 -11.75
C SER A 77 0.19 -5.62 -12.49
N ALA A 78 1.45 -5.32 -12.17
CA ALA A 78 2.27 -4.29 -12.82
C ALA A 78 3.14 -4.88 -13.95
N GLY A 79 3.10 -6.19 -14.16
CA GLY A 79 3.87 -6.89 -15.19
C GLY A 79 5.36 -6.99 -14.86
N VAL A 80 5.71 -7.20 -13.60
CA VAL A 80 7.08 -7.50 -13.17
C VAL A 80 7.49 -8.88 -13.69
N THR A 81 8.75 -9.05 -14.02
CA THR A 81 9.32 -10.35 -14.44
C THR A 81 9.33 -11.30 -13.26
N LEU A 82 8.44 -12.30 -13.26
CA LEU A 82 8.23 -13.29 -12.20
C LEU A 82 8.12 -14.71 -12.79
N GLY A 83 8.09 -15.71 -11.92
CA GLY A 83 7.91 -17.12 -12.27
C GLY A 83 9.03 -17.63 -13.16
N THR A 84 8.70 -18.46 -14.13
CA THR A 84 9.66 -19.07 -15.07
C THR A 84 10.53 -18.07 -15.85
N LYS A 85 10.12 -16.81 -15.92
CA LYS A 85 10.87 -15.72 -16.56
C LYS A 85 11.90 -15.07 -15.62
N LEU A 86 11.81 -15.29 -14.31
CA LEU A 86 12.75 -14.78 -13.31
C LEU A 86 14.02 -15.64 -13.30
N ARG A 87 14.90 -15.42 -14.26
CA ARG A 87 16.16 -16.16 -14.44
C ARG A 87 17.25 -15.28 -15.05
N GLY A 88 18.50 -15.76 -14.96
CA GLY A 88 19.65 -15.04 -15.50
C GLY A 88 19.80 -13.65 -14.87
N GLU A 89 20.01 -12.64 -15.70
CA GLU A 89 20.17 -11.25 -15.24
C GLU A 89 18.96 -10.72 -14.45
N ASN A 90 17.75 -11.22 -14.69
CA ASN A 90 16.57 -10.78 -13.95
C ASN A 90 16.63 -11.10 -12.46
N LEU A 91 17.50 -12.03 -12.03
CA LEU A 91 17.74 -12.31 -10.61
C LEU A 91 18.44 -11.15 -9.88
N ALA A 92 19.04 -10.22 -10.62
CA ALA A 92 19.62 -9.00 -10.07
C ALA A 92 18.56 -7.87 -9.81
N LYS A 93 17.29 -8.14 -10.12
CA LYS A 93 16.21 -7.20 -9.81
C LYS A 93 15.79 -7.33 -8.35
N TYR A 94 15.46 -6.20 -7.75
CA TYR A 94 14.97 -6.11 -6.39
C TYR A 94 13.80 -5.13 -6.27
N VAL A 95 13.05 -5.25 -5.20
CA VAL A 95 11.94 -4.37 -4.84
C VAL A 95 12.41 -3.46 -3.73
N LEU A 96 12.43 -2.16 -3.98
CA LEU A 96 12.62 -1.11 -2.99
C LEU A 96 11.25 -0.62 -2.53
N VAL A 97 10.94 -0.82 -1.26
CA VAL A 97 9.68 -0.38 -0.64
C VAL A 97 9.95 0.85 0.22
N LYS A 98 9.12 1.89 0.06
CA LYS A 98 9.27 3.17 0.75
C LYS A 98 8.06 3.49 1.61
N ALA A 99 8.30 4.03 2.79
CA ALA A 99 7.31 4.57 3.70
C ALA A 99 7.11 6.09 3.53
N ALA A 100 6.10 6.63 4.18
CA ALA A 100 5.80 8.06 4.17
C ALA A 100 6.86 8.89 4.92
N ASP A 101 7.52 8.31 5.93
CA ASP A 101 8.59 8.94 6.71
C ASP A 101 9.99 8.84 6.04
N GLY A 102 10.06 8.23 4.85
CA GLY A 102 11.31 8.02 4.12
C GLY A 102 12.05 6.73 4.48
N TYR A 103 11.52 5.90 5.40
CA TYR A 103 12.11 4.58 5.67
C TYR A 103 12.03 3.69 4.44
N GLU A 104 13.10 2.95 4.16
CA GLU A 104 13.22 2.10 2.98
C GLU A 104 13.67 0.69 3.36
N VAL A 105 13.12 -0.31 2.66
CA VAL A 105 13.54 -1.72 2.79
C VAL A 105 13.62 -2.36 1.41
N ILE A 106 14.45 -3.39 1.31
CA ILE A 106 14.71 -4.11 0.06
C ILE A 106 14.29 -5.57 0.18
N PHE A 107 13.70 -6.09 -0.89
CA PHE A 107 13.43 -7.49 -1.12
C PHE A 107 13.98 -7.90 -2.48
N SER A 108 14.73 -9.01 -2.57
CA SER A 108 15.04 -9.60 -3.87
C SER A 108 13.77 -10.17 -4.50
N LEU A 109 13.68 -10.22 -5.84
CA LEU A 109 12.53 -10.87 -6.48
C LEU A 109 12.40 -12.36 -6.11
N PRO A 110 13.51 -13.15 -6.04
CA PRO A 110 13.43 -14.56 -5.66
C PRO A 110 12.85 -14.81 -4.26
N GLU A 111 13.01 -13.87 -3.30
CA GLU A 111 12.43 -14.07 -1.96
C GLU A 111 10.93 -13.73 -1.88
N ILE A 112 10.34 -13.23 -2.97
CA ILE A 112 8.91 -12.92 -3.09
C ILE A 112 8.20 -13.94 -3.98
N ASP A 113 8.91 -14.51 -4.96
CA ASP A 113 8.36 -15.35 -6.00
C ASP A 113 8.14 -16.80 -5.49
N PRO A 114 6.92 -17.34 -5.59
CA PRO A 114 6.60 -18.68 -5.09
C PRO A 114 7.33 -19.83 -5.81
N GLU A 115 7.96 -19.59 -6.97
CA GLU A 115 8.84 -20.60 -7.60
C GLU A 115 10.18 -20.75 -6.87
N PHE A 116 10.59 -19.76 -6.08
CA PHE A 116 11.86 -19.75 -5.35
C PHE A 116 11.70 -19.94 -3.84
N THR A 117 10.54 -19.59 -3.29
CA THR A 117 10.33 -19.59 -1.84
C THR A 117 8.89 -19.94 -1.46
N SER A 118 8.72 -20.54 -0.30
CA SER A 118 7.40 -20.77 0.30
C SER A 118 6.96 -19.63 1.24
N GLN A 119 7.82 -18.65 1.49
CA GLN A 119 7.44 -17.53 2.37
C GLN A 119 6.42 -16.62 1.70
N THR A 120 5.56 -16.03 2.51
CA THR A 120 4.60 -15.02 2.05
C THR A 120 5.03 -13.65 2.53
N VAL A 121 5.22 -12.72 1.59
CA VAL A 121 5.32 -11.29 1.88
C VAL A 121 3.94 -10.69 1.61
N LEU A 122 3.30 -10.14 2.65
CA LEU A 122 1.94 -9.62 2.59
C LEU A 122 1.96 -8.09 2.58
N LEU A 123 1.20 -7.48 1.68
CA LEU A 123 0.79 -6.09 1.77
C LEU A 123 -0.54 -6.04 2.52
N ALA A 124 -0.46 -5.78 3.82
CA ALA A 124 -1.60 -5.74 4.73
C ALA A 124 -2.30 -4.38 4.72
N TYR A 125 -3.62 -4.41 4.89
CA TYR A 125 -4.47 -3.24 5.12
C TYR A 125 -5.39 -3.42 6.35
N GLU A 126 -5.31 -4.60 7.02
CA GLU A 126 -6.13 -4.95 8.19
C GLU A 126 -5.32 -5.82 9.16
N VAL A 127 -5.57 -5.68 10.44
CA VAL A 127 -5.02 -6.50 11.53
C VAL A 127 -6.14 -6.87 12.50
N ASP A 128 -6.25 -8.16 12.87
CA ASP A 128 -7.25 -8.70 13.80
C ASP A 128 -8.69 -8.28 13.49
N GLY A 129 -9.05 -8.22 12.18
CA GLY A 129 -10.37 -7.83 11.71
C GLY A 129 -10.63 -6.31 11.69
N HIS A 130 -9.63 -5.48 11.97
CA HIS A 130 -9.75 -4.03 11.99
C HIS A 130 -8.79 -3.35 11.00
N PRO A 131 -9.15 -2.19 10.43
CA PRO A 131 -8.20 -1.38 9.66
C PRO A 131 -6.94 -1.08 10.46
N LEU A 132 -5.80 -1.00 9.79
CA LEU A 132 -4.54 -0.62 10.41
C LEU A 132 -4.65 0.75 11.10
N ALA A 133 -4.08 0.87 12.30
CA ALA A 133 -4.09 2.09 13.08
C ALA A 133 -3.32 3.23 12.41
N LYS A 134 -3.58 4.47 12.84
CA LYS A 134 -2.80 5.64 12.42
C LYS A 134 -1.32 5.43 12.80
N GLY A 135 -0.42 5.72 11.86
CA GLY A 135 1.02 5.47 12.02
C GLY A 135 1.44 4.05 11.63
N GLU A 136 0.50 3.18 11.26
CA GLU A 136 0.77 1.85 10.73
C GLU A 136 0.22 1.67 9.32
N GLY A 137 -0.99 2.15 9.09
CA GLY A 137 -1.71 2.11 7.83
C GLY A 137 -1.61 3.39 7.00
N PRO A 138 -2.28 3.43 5.82
CA PRO A 138 -3.27 2.45 5.37
C PRO A 138 -2.70 1.14 4.81
N PHE A 139 -1.40 1.09 4.50
CA PHE A 139 -0.73 -0.08 3.96
C PHE A 139 0.53 -0.39 4.76
N ARG A 140 0.74 -1.67 5.06
CA ARG A 140 1.89 -2.14 5.81
C ARG A 140 2.43 -3.43 5.20
N MET A 141 3.74 -3.56 5.09
CA MET A 141 4.36 -4.83 4.73
C MET A 141 4.44 -5.74 5.94
N VAL A 142 4.13 -7.02 5.77
CA VAL A 142 4.24 -8.06 6.80
C VAL A 142 5.00 -9.26 6.24
N VAL A 143 6.04 -9.69 6.93
CA VAL A 143 6.94 -10.79 6.52
C VAL A 143 7.06 -11.77 7.69
N PRO A 144 6.13 -12.71 7.86
CA PRO A 144 6.07 -13.59 9.04
C PRO A 144 7.33 -14.43 9.26
N SER A 145 8.07 -14.74 8.20
CA SER A 145 9.35 -15.48 8.27
C SER A 145 10.50 -14.69 8.87
N ASP A 146 10.40 -13.37 8.95
CA ASP A 146 11.44 -12.54 9.54
C ASP A 146 11.45 -12.68 11.07
N LYS A 147 12.62 -12.93 11.63
CA LYS A 147 12.81 -12.99 13.10
C LYS A 147 12.63 -11.62 13.78
N LYS A 148 12.73 -10.52 13.01
CA LYS A 148 12.54 -9.14 13.47
C LYS A 148 11.69 -8.36 12.45
N GLN A 149 10.85 -7.47 12.94
CA GLN A 149 9.91 -6.69 12.13
C GLN A 149 10.56 -5.47 11.42
N ALA A 150 11.88 -5.49 11.20
CA ALA A 150 12.59 -4.36 10.56
C ALA A 150 12.10 -4.11 9.13
N ARG A 151 11.72 -5.17 8.39
CA ARG A 151 11.17 -5.04 7.02
C ARG A 151 9.64 -4.96 6.98
N TRP A 152 8.95 -4.96 8.13
CA TRP A 152 7.52 -4.76 8.22
C TRP A 152 7.21 -3.26 8.14
N ILE A 153 7.48 -2.69 6.95
CA ILE A 153 7.39 -1.26 6.69
C ILE A 153 5.94 -0.76 6.84
N ARG A 154 5.75 0.33 7.58
CA ARG A 154 4.46 0.95 7.87
C ARG A 154 4.23 2.14 6.95
N GLU A 155 2.97 2.60 6.83
CA GLU A 155 2.61 3.77 6.00
C GLU A 155 3.26 3.72 4.60
N LEU A 156 3.19 2.54 3.96
CA LEU A 156 3.81 2.28 2.66
C LEU A 156 3.22 3.21 1.60
N THR A 157 4.11 3.85 0.83
CA THR A 157 3.74 4.80 -0.25
C THR A 157 4.22 4.37 -1.63
N THR A 158 5.30 3.59 -1.71
CA THR A 158 5.88 3.21 -3.01
C THR A 158 6.49 1.82 -2.96
N ILE A 159 6.25 1.05 -4.01
CA ILE A 159 6.91 -0.20 -4.34
C ILE A 159 7.63 0.03 -5.66
N LYS A 160 8.95 0.07 -5.66
CA LYS A 160 9.75 0.32 -6.86
C LYS A 160 10.58 -0.91 -7.21
N VAL A 161 10.40 -1.43 -8.41
CA VAL A 161 11.27 -2.48 -8.95
C VAL A 161 12.51 -1.84 -9.55
N VAL A 162 13.68 -2.31 -9.15
CA VAL A 162 14.97 -1.77 -9.56
C VAL A 162 15.83 -2.89 -10.12
N PHE A 163 16.56 -2.59 -11.17
CA PHE A 163 17.58 -3.47 -11.71
C PHE A 163 18.96 -3.02 -11.20
N SER A 164 19.65 -3.88 -10.44
CA SER A 164 21.02 -3.60 -10.05
C SER A 164 21.91 -3.77 -11.27
N LYS A 165 22.37 -2.65 -11.80
CA LYS A 165 23.42 -2.60 -12.80
C LYS A 165 24.57 -1.84 -12.17
N ASP A 166 25.75 -2.42 -12.23
CA ASP A 166 27.00 -1.74 -11.87
C ASP A 166 27.30 -0.59 -12.85
#